data_b5e710ae6870c36a1264c928e3f26724
#
_entry.id   b5e710ae6870c36a1264c928e3f26724
#
_cell.length_a   1.000
_cell.length_b   1.000
_cell.length_c   1.000
_cell.angle_alpha   90.00
_cell.angle_beta   90.00
_cell.angle_gamma   90.00
#
_symmetry.space_group_name_H-M   'P 1'
#
loop_
_entity.id
_entity.type
_entity.pdbx_description
1 polymer ?
#
loop_
_entity_poly.entity_id
_entity_poly.type
_entity_poly.pdbx_seq_one_letter_code
_entity_poly.pdbx_strand_id
1 'polypeptide(L)'
;MRVLSLLLIAFLYPDPSFNGVKIVTRQVTGSFSDTRTEYLTSNRLRSEWQTHAGDRTGPMMASIVQRGNSNRVFVLDLQAHEYITYETDSQGGALGSRQRPVTYSDGILQIWIHSIDTGERQEMFGHQARHIITHEKRIATPGACSRSSESKTDGWYIDESVMPEWRRPKKSNSSGVVVATLVAFGENKCQDKVDRIDVHREGVDPGFPLKITTTMTSEVPDPEGNRRTIASTWGSEVMELQEGPLDPALFEVPGNFHRVDVLKNWYTPAAPRRQPSGWEWFREKLEEIFR
;
A
#
# COMPACT_ATOMS: atom_id res chain seq x y z
N MET A 1 -63.53 25.29 -11.27
CA MET A 1 -62.26 24.91 -11.87
C MET A 1 -61.28 24.51 -10.78
N ARG A 2 -60.98 23.20 -10.64
CA ARG A 2 -59.97 22.71 -9.66
C ARG A 2 -58.71 22.43 -10.45
N VAL A 3 -57.63 23.17 -10.15
CA VAL A 3 -56.32 22.99 -10.71
C VAL A 3 -55.63 21.86 -9.92
N LEU A 4 -55.41 20.73 -10.59
CA LEU A 4 -54.71 19.57 -10.06
C LEU A 4 -53.18 19.81 -10.27
N SER A 5 -52.48 20.20 -9.21
CA SER A 5 -51.01 20.31 -9.24
C SER A 5 -50.41 18.90 -9.24
N LEU A 6 -49.88 18.45 -10.36
CA LEU A 6 -49.06 17.24 -10.47
C LEU A 6 -47.69 17.56 -9.85
N LEU A 7 -47.42 17.00 -8.65
CA LEU A 7 -46.08 16.99 -8.09
C LEU A 7 -45.24 15.93 -8.82
N LEU A 8 -44.34 16.40 -9.69
CA LEU A 8 -43.35 15.55 -10.37
C LEU A 8 -42.26 15.21 -9.33
N ILE A 9 -42.36 14.03 -8.69
CA ILE A 9 -41.29 13.50 -7.87
C ILE A 9 -40.24 12.93 -8.84
N ALA A 10 -39.22 13.71 -9.13
CA ALA A 10 -38.03 13.23 -9.82
C ALA A 10 -37.31 12.25 -8.88
N PHE A 11 -37.50 10.96 -9.09
CA PHE A 11 -36.60 9.96 -8.54
C PHE A 11 -35.21 10.20 -9.18
N LEU A 12 -34.33 10.81 -8.42
CA LEU A 12 -32.90 10.87 -8.72
C LEU A 12 -32.39 9.42 -8.66
N TYR A 13 -32.42 8.73 -9.78
CA TYR A 13 -31.67 7.49 -9.91
C TYR A 13 -30.19 7.85 -9.71
N PRO A 14 -29.49 7.26 -8.74
CA PRO A 14 -28.06 7.48 -8.59
C PRO A 14 -27.38 7.10 -9.91
N ASP A 15 -26.51 7.96 -10.40
CA ASP A 15 -25.73 7.71 -11.62
C ASP A 15 -24.93 6.41 -11.41
N PRO A 16 -25.14 5.37 -12.23
CA PRO A 16 -24.44 4.09 -12.09
C PRO A 16 -22.91 4.22 -12.14
N SER A 17 -22.40 5.34 -12.64
CA SER A 17 -20.96 5.63 -12.65
C SER A 17 -20.36 5.83 -11.24
N PHE A 18 -21.18 6.10 -10.22
CA PHE A 18 -20.76 6.27 -8.84
C PHE A 18 -21.00 5.04 -7.95
N ASN A 19 -21.47 3.93 -8.52
CA ASN A 19 -21.42 2.66 -7.80
C ASN A 19 -19.98 2.27 -7.58
N GLY A 20 -19.67 1.82 -6.36
CA GLY A 20 -18.31 1.51 -5.99
C GLY A 20 -18.22 0.71 -4.71
N VAL A 21 -17.04 0.73 -4.12
CA VAL A 21 -16.72 -0.02 -2.91
C VAL A 21 -16.09 0.93 -1.89
N LYS A 22 -16.57 0.90 -0.65
CA LYS A 22 -15.91 1.48 0.52
C LYS A 22 -15.20 0.38 1.28
N ILE A 23 -13.94 0.59 1.60
CA ILE A 23 -13.11 -0.34 2.37
C ILE A 23 -12.46 0.43 3.52
N VAL A 24 -12.60 -0.07 4.74
CA VAL A 24 -11.81 0.42 5.88
C VAL A 24 -10.85 -0.68 6.29
N THR A 25 -9.56 -0.40 6.24
CA THR A 25 -8.50 -1.35 6.56
C THR A 25 -7.67 -0.82 7.72
N ARG A 26 -7.37 -1.68 8.69
CA ARG A 26 -6.41 -1.43 9.74
C ARG A 26 -5.15 -2.25 9.48
N GLN A 27 -3.99 -1.60 9.49
CA GLN A 27 -2.68 -2.24 9.43
C GLN A 27 -1.97 -2.08 10.76
N VAL A 28 -1.24 -3.11 11.20
CA VAL A 28 -0.48 -3.10 12.45
C VAL A 28 0.91 -3.67 12.20
N THR A 29 1.93 -2.95 12.63
CA THR A 29 3.33 -3.38 12.55
C THR A 29 4.04 -2.93 13.82
N GLY A 30 4.28 -3.86 14.75
CA GLY A 30 4.83 -3.52 16.08
C GLY A 30 3.94 -2.53 16.82
N SER A 31 4.48 -1.37 17.20
CA SER A 31 3.77 -0.28 17.89
C SER A 31 3.09 0.71 16.92
N PHE A 32 3.25 0.53 15.62
CA PHE A 32 2.61 1.37 14.61
C PHE A 32 1.29 0.76 14.16
N SER A 33 0.27 1.60 14.03
CA SER A 33 -0.96 1.23 13.35
C SER A 33 -1.39 2.33 12.40
N ASP A 34 -2.02 1.92 11.32
CA ASP A 34 -2.59 2.81 10.32
C ASP A 34 -4.00 2.36 10.02
N THR A 35 -4.92 3.31 9.98
CA THR A 35 -6.29 3.07 9.52
C THR A 35 -6.49 3.82 8.21
N ARG A 36 -6.87 3.07 7.20
CA ARG A 36 -7.11 3.59 5.86
C ARG A 36 -8.54 3.34 5.43
N THR A 37 -9.21 4.40 4.97
CA THR A 37 -10.50 4.29 4.29
C THR A 37 -10.31 4.54 2.80
N GLU A 38 -10.74 3.61 1.97
CA GLU A 38 -10.70 3.73 0.52
C GLU A 38 -12.12 3.72 -0.05
N TYR A 39 -12.40 4.63 -0.98
CA TYR A 39 -13.60 4.70 -1.79
C TYR A 39 -13.18 4.50 -3.24
N LEU A 40 -13.70 3.48 -3.90
CA LEU A 40 -13.30 3.08 -5.23
C LEU A 40 -14.49 3.03 -6.18
N THR A 41 -14.35 3.63 -7.35
CA THR A 41 -15.30 3.47 -8.47
C THR A 41 -14.57 2.90 -9.68
N SER A 42 -15.25 2.80 -10.82
CA SER A 42 -14.63 2.34 -12.09
C SER A 42 -13.42 3.18 -12.52
N ASN A 43 -13.35 4.46 -12.14
CA ASN A 43 -12.30 5.39 -12.60
C ASN A 43 -11.81 6.37 -11.55
N ARG A 44 -12.25 6.27 -10.30
CA ARG A 44 -11.83 7.18 -9.21
C ARG A 44 -11.46 6.40 -7.96
N LEU A 45 -10.52 6.95 -7.23
CA LEU A 45 -10.12 6.49 -5.91
C LEU A 45 -10.04 7.69 -4.98
N ARG A 46 -10.62 7.58 -3.80
CA ARG A 46 -10.26 8.39 -2.65
C ARG A 46 -9.70 7.48 -1.58
N SER A 47 -8.55 7.81 -1.04
CA SER A 47 -7.94 7.12 0.08
C SER A 47 -7.68 8.11 1.20
N GLU A 48 -8.15 7.81 2.40
CA GLU A 48 -7.93 8.59 3.61
C GLU A 48 -7.14 7.74 4.60
N TRP A 49 -6.17 8.34 5.28
CA TRP A 49 -5.35 7.60 6.26
C TRP A 49 -4.91 8.50 7.41
N GLN A 50 -4.72 7.85 8.55
CA GLN A 50 -4.15 8.44 9.73
C GLN A 50 -3.23 7.43 10.41
N THR A 51 -1.98 7.81 10.60
CA THR A 51 -0.97 6.94 11.20
C THR A 51 -0.89 7.17 12.70
N HIS A 52 -0.80 6.07 13.44
CA HIS A 52 -0.60 6.08 14.90
C HIS A 52 0.74 5.41 15.23
N ALA A 53 1.54 6.08 16.05
CA ALA A 53 2.84 5.58 16.52
C ALA A 53 2.90 5.67 18.05
N GLY A 54 2.60 4.58 18.74
CA GLY A 54 2.35 4.59 20.18
C GLY A 54 1.20 5.56 20.50
N ASP A 55 1.44 6.52 21.39
CA ASP A 55 0.45 7.54 21.80
C ASP A 55 0.36 8.73 20.85
N ARG A 56 1.16 8.76 19.78
CA ARG A 56 1.17 9.85 18.82
C ARG A 56 0.24 9.55 17.65
N THR A 57 -0.64 10.50 17.35
CA THR A 57 -1.52 10.46 16.18
C THR A 57 -1.01 11.45 15.15
N GLY A 58 -0.72 10.98 13.94
CA GLY A 58 -0.32 11.82 12.82
C GLY A 58 -1.49 12.62 12.23
N PRO A 59 -1.21 13.51 11.28
CA PRO A 59 -2.25 14.25 10.58
C PRO A 59 -3.15 13.32 9.79
N MET A 60 -4.41 13.71 9.62
CA MET A 60 -5.33 13.01 8.74
C MET A 60 -5.12 13.51 7.31
N MET A 61 -4.72 12.60 6.44
CA MET A 61 -4.41 12.88 5.04
C MET A 61 -5.41 12.19 4.13
N ALA A 62 -5.58 12.72 2.93
CA ALA A 62 -6.31 12.03 1.87
C ALA A 62 -5.61 12.17 0.52
N SER A 63 -5.88 11.22 -0.38
CA SER A 63 -5.55 11.34 -1.79
C SER A 63 -6.79 11.07 -2.63
N ILE A 64 -6.94 11.83 -3.72
CA ILE A 64 -7.96 11.60 -4.72
C ILE A 64 -7.25 11.34 -6.05
N VAL A 65 -7.56 10.22 -6.70
CA VAL A 65 -7.02 9.86 -8.01
C VAL A 65 -8.17 9.81 -9.00
N GLN A 66 -8.13 10.69 -10.00
CA GLN A 66 -9.03 10.70 -11.14
C GLN A 66 -8.29 10.06 -12.32
N ARG A 67 -8.77 8.89 -12.75
CA ARG A 67 -8.13 8.10 -13.81
C ARG A 67 -8.63 8.50 -15.18
N GLY A 68 -7.70 8.56 -16.14
CA GLY A 68 -7.97 8.92 -17.53
C GLY A 68 -6.78 8.55 -18.42
N ASN A 69 -6.59 9.25 -19.52
CA ASN A 69 -5.39 9.12 -20.36
C ASN A 69 -4.12 9.49 -19.58
N SER A 70 -4.20 10.50 -18.73
CA SER A 70 -3.31 10.74 -17.59
C SER A 70 -4.13 10.71 -16.32
N ASN A 71 -3.53 10.27 -15.20
CA ASN A 71 -4.18 10.33 -13.91
C ASN A 71 -3.90 11.69 -13.27
N ARG A 72 -4.95 12.36 -12.80
CA ARG A 72 -4.80 13.52 -11.95
C ARG A 72 -4.87 13.08 -10.49
N VAL A 73 -3.87 13.48 -9.73
CA VAL A 73 -3.75 13.15 -8.31
C VAL A 73 -3.81 14.42 -7.49
N PHE A 74 -4.66 14.40 -6.47
CA PHE A 74 -4.72 15.43 -5.43
C PHE A 74 -4.30 14.76 -4.12
N VAL A 75 -3.45 15.43 -3.35
CA VAL A 75 -3.12 15.02 -1.99
C VAL A 75 -3.54 16.15 -1.06
N LEU A 76 -4.34 15.79 -0.06
CA LEU A 76 -5.00 16.74 0.82
C LEU A 76 -4.50 16.55 2.26
N ASP A 77 -4.22 17.66 2.92
CA ASP A 77 -4.14 17.76 4.37
C ASP A 77 -5.52 18.17 4.89
N LEU A 78 -6.23 17.22 5.50
CA LEU A 78 -7.61 17.45 5.92
C LEU A 78 -7.72 18.39 7.15
N GLN A 79 -6.63 18.57 7.91
CA GLN A 79 -6.58 19.44 9.07
C GLN A 79 -6.21 20.88 8.68
N ALA A 80 -5.26 21.03 7.77
CA ALA A 80 -4.82 22.34 7.30
C ALA A 80 -5.71 22.92 6.20
N HIS A 81 -6.61 22.13 5.61
CA HIS A 81 -7.41 22.47 4.43
C HIS A 81 -6.53 22.88 3.24
N GLU A 82 -5.44 22.19 3.06
CA GLU A 82 -4.47 22.41 1.99
C GLU A 82 -4.44 21.23 1.03
N TYR A 83 -4.10 21.50 -0.24
CA TYR A 83 -3.85 20.41 -1.18
C TYR A 83 -2.75 20.75 -2.18
N ILE A 84 -2.09 19.69 -2.66
CA ILE A 84 -1.22 19.72 -3.84
C ILE A 84 -1.87 18.88 -4.94
N THR A 85 -1.52 19.16 -6.19
CA THR A 85 -1.96 18.37 -7.34
C THR A 85 -0.83 18.15 -8.32
N TYR A 86 -0.80 16.95 -8.91
CA TYR A 86 0.14 16.59 -9.96
C TYR A 86 -0.51 15.57 -10.91
N GLU A 87 0.10 15.40 -12.07
CA GLU A 87 -0.33 14.41 -13.05
C GLU A 87 0.65 13.23 -13.08
N THR A 88 0.12 12.05 -13.28
CA THR A 88 0.89 10.83 -13.49
C THR A 88 0.49 10.18 -14.81
N ASP A 89 1.35 9.34 -15.35
CA ASP A 89 0.96 8.44 -16.42
C ASP A 89 -0.08 7.41 -15.96
N SER A 90 -0.60 6.61 -16.88
CA SER A 90 -1.58 5.56 -16.56
C SER A 90 -1.06 4.49 -15.61
N GLN A 91 0.25 4.42 -15.39
CA GLN A 91 0.91 3.48 -14.47
C GLN A 91 1.28 4.11 -13.13
N GLY A 92 1.01 5.41 -12.95
CA GLY A 92 1.30 6.17 -11.73
C GLY A 92 2.69 6.79 -11.69
N GLY A 93 3.46 6.73 -12.78
CA GLY A 93 4.73 7.42 -12.93
C GLY A 93 4.53 8.94 -13.08
N ALA A 94 5.32 9.77 -12.40
CA ALA A 94 5.22 11.22 -12.53
C ALA A 94 5.51 11.68 -13.96
N LEU A 95 4.56 12.41 -14.56
CA LEU A 95 4.74 12.98 -15.89
C LEU A 95 5.91 13.96 -15.88
N GLY A 96 6.84 13.76 -16.81
CA GLY A 96 8.03 14.61 -16.93
C GLY A 96 9.18 14.25 -15.99
N SER A 97 9.05 13.26 -15.12
CA SER A 97 10.20 12.69 -14.46
C SER A 97 11.05 12.00 -15.53
N ARG A 98 12.23 12.55 -15.82
CA ARG A 98 13.22 11.81 -16.62
C ARG A 98 13.48 10.53 -15.85
N GLN A 99 13.03 9.40 -16.37
CA GLN A 99 13.42 8.10 -15.83
C GLN A 99 14.95 8.07 -15.85
N ARG A 100 15.55 8.15 -14.66
CA ARG A 100 16.99 7.94 -14.58
C ARG A 100 17.26 6.54 -15.12
N PRO A 101 18.32 6.36 -15.94
CA PRO A 101 18.68 5.03 -16.38
C PRO A 101 18.79 4.11 -15.17
N VAL A 102 18.04 3.02 -15.18
CA VAL A 102 18.05 2.04 -14.09
C VAL A 102 19.38 1.29 -14.18
N THR A 103 20.22 1.40 -13.17
CA THR A 103 21.43 0.62 -13.03
C THR A 103 21.09 -0.66 -12.27
N TYR A 104 21.33 -1.81 -12.87
CA TYR A 104 21.13 -3.09 -12.21
C TYR A 104 22.30 -3.46 -11.32
N SER A 105 22.03 -4.16 -10.23
CA SER A 105 23.05 -4.86 -9.44
C SER A 105 23.65 -6.02 -10.25
N ASP A 106 24.77 -6.54 -9.77
CA ASP A 106 25.44 -7.67 -10.41
C ASP A 106 24.76 -9.02 -10.08
N GLY A 107 23.88 -9.02 -9.08
CA GLY A 107 23.12 -10.18 -8.64
C GLY A 107 21.65 -10.16 -9.05
N ILE A 108 20.96 -11.23 -8.69
CA ILE A 108 19.53 -11.46 -8.96
C ILE A 108 18.84 -11.77 -7.65
N LEU A 109 17.59 -11.25 -7.48
CA LEU A 109 16.70 -11.65 -6.42
C LEU A 109 15.68 -12.65 -6.99
N GLN A 110 15.80 -13.91 -6.59
CA GLN A 110 14.81 -14.94 -6.90
C GLN A 110 13.72 -14.94 -5.83
N ILE A 111 12.45 -14.93 -6.25
CA ILE A 111 11.29 -14.94 -5.35
C ILE A 111 10.44 -16.16 -5.69
N TRP A 112 10.33 -17.06 -4.74
CA TRP A 112 9.49 -18.25 -4.83
C TRP A 112 8.25 -18.04 -3.95
N ILE A 113 7.07 -18.14 -4.55
CA ILE A 113 5.79 -17.93 -3.87
C ILE A 113 4.96 -19.20 -4.06
N HIS A 114 4.55 -19.79 -2.95
CA HIS A 114 3.68 -20.95 -2.94
C HIS A 114 2.45 -20.69 -2.06
N SER A 115 1.26 -20.71 -2.67
CA SER A 115 -0.01 -20.44 -2.00
C SER A 115 -0.90 -21.67 -1.95
N ILE A 116 -1.35 -22.02 -0.75
CA ILE A 116 -2.14 -23.22 -0.44
C ILE A 116 -3.50 -22.81 0.06
N ASP A 117 -4.58 -23.24 -0.59
CA ASP A 117 -5.93 -23.15 -0.05
C ASP A 117 -6.12 -24.31 0.94
N THR A 118 -6.36 -23.97 2.21
CA THR A 118 -6.51 -24.98 3.28
C THR A 118 -7.83 -25.75 3.22
N GLY A 119 -8.77 -25.28 2.39
CA GLY A 119 -10.13 -25.80 2.34
C GLY A 119 -11.08 -25.14 3.35
N GLU A 120 -10.58 -24.40 4.32
CA GLU A 120 -11.43 -23.68 5.28
C GLU A 120 -12.16 -22.51 4.62
N ARG A 121 -13.42 -22.29 5.06
CA ARG A 121 -14.30 -21.24 4.55
C ARG A 121 -14.97 -20.53 5.71
N GLN A 122 -15.12 -19.20 5.55
CA GLN A 122 -15.81 -18.36 6.53
C GLN A 122 -16.62 -17.28 5.79
N GLU A 123 -17.79 -16.95 6.27
CA GLU A 123 -18.53 -15.79 5.78
C GLU A 123 -17.98 -14.52 6.42
N MET A 124 -17.56 -13.56 5.57
CA MET A 124 -17.04 -12.25 5.99
C MET A 124 -17.60 -11.17 5.06
N PHE A 125 -18.22 -10.14 5.62
CA PHE A 125 -18.83 -9.02 4.87
C PHE A 125 -19.81 -9.45 3.76
N GLY A 126 -20.55 -10.55 3.95
CA GLY A 126 -21.47 -11.10 2.95
C GLY A 126 -20.80 -11.91 1.84
N HIS A 127 -19.50 -12.18 1.93
CA HIS A 127 -18.76 -12.99 0.98
C HIS A 127 -18.22 -14.26 1.62
N GLN A 128 -18.10 -15.32 0.82
CA GLN A 128 -17.43 -16.55 1.27
C GLN A 128 -15.91 -16.37 1.15
N ALA A 129 -15.25 -16.16 2.27
CA ALA A 129 -13.80 -16.07 2.36
C ALA A 129 -13.15 -17.45 2.39
N ARG A 130 -11.96 -17.54 1.77
CA ARG A 130 -11.10 -18.73 1.73
C ARG A 130 -9.89 -18.50 2.62
N HIS A 131 -9.51 -19.51 3.38
CA HIS A 131 -8.29 -19.47 4.16
C HIS A 131 -7.10 -19.95 3.31
N ILE A 132 -6.10 -19.07 3.16
CA ILE A 132 -4.93 -19.34 2.31
C ILE A 132 -3.66 -19.05 3.10
N ILE A 133 -2.72 -20.00 3.00
CA ILE A 133 -1.38 -19.86 3.54
C ILE A 133 -0.44 -19.67 2.36
N THR A 134 0.32 -18.57 2.38
CA THR A 134 1.35 -18.28 1.36
C THR A 134 2.72 -18.31 1.99
N HIS A 135 3.61 -19.12 1.43
CA HIS A 135 5.02 -19.12 1.73
C HIS A 135 5.78 -18.37 0.64
N GLU A 136 6.61 -17.42 1.03
CA GLU A 136 7.48 -16.68 0.13
C GLU A 136 8.92 -16.84 0.58
N LYS A 137 9.78 -17.27 -0.34
CA LYS A 137 11.21 -17.39 -0.14
C LYS A 137 11.94 -16.48 -1.13
N ARG A 138 12.74 -15.58 -0.60
CA ARG A 138 13.59 -14.67 -1.36
C ARG A 138 15.03 -15.13 -1.24
N ILE A 139 15.68 -15.36 -2.37
CA ILE A 139 17.07 -15.79 -2.46
C ILE A 139 17.84 -14.72 -3.21
N ALA A 140 18.70 -14.01 -2.51
CA ALA A 140 19.60 -13.03 -3.10
C ALA A 140 20.90 -13.73 -3.51
N THR A 141 21.25 -13.66 -4.81
CA THR A 141 22.53 -14.19 -5.30
C THR A 141 23.68 -13.22 -4.96
N PRO A 142 24.94 -13.66 -5.00
CA PRO A 142 26.09 -12.77 -4.80
C PRO A 142 26.01 -11.55 -5.74
N GLY A 143 26.23 -10.37 -5.20
CA GLY A 143 26.11 -9.09 -5.92
C GLY A 143 24.73 -8.47 -5.93
N ALA A 144 23.69 -9.14 -5.41
CA ALA A 144 22.38 -8.54 -5.21
C ALA A 144 22.42 -7.49 -4.10
N CYS A 145 21.56 -6.48 -4.23
CA CYS A 145 21.36 -5.44 -3.23
C CYS A 145 20.39 -5.87 -2.13
N SER A 146 19.42 -6.70 -2.48
CA SER A 146 18.45 -7.27 -1.56
C SER A 146 19.09 -8.37 -0.69
N ARG A 147 18.43 -8.68 0.42
CA ARG A 147 18.80 -9.79 1.29
C ARG A 147 17.86 -10.97 1.11
N SER A 148 18.38 -12.15 1.37
CA SER A 148 17.54 -13.34 1.45
C SER A 148 16.63 -13.26 2.67
N SER A 149 15.40 -13.72 2.52
CA SER A 149 14.40 -13.76 3.58
C SER A 149 13.35 -14.82 3.28
N GLU A 150 12.65 -15.25 4.31
CA GLU A 150 11.48 -16.12 4.18
C GLU A 150 10.30 -15.45 4.88
N SER A 151 9.12 -15.57 4.30
CA SER A 151 7.90 -15.12 4.96
C SER A 151 6.77 -16.13 4.81
N LYS A 152 5.93 -16.14 5.83
CA LYS A 152 4.65 -16.87 5.83
C LYS A 152 3.54 -15.86 6.03
N THR A 153 2.60 -15.83 5.09
CA THR A 153 1.35 -15.08 5.21
C THR A 153 0.21 -16.05 5.42
N ASP A 154 -0.52 -15.85 6.47
CA ASP A 154 -1.71 -16.60 6.87
C ASP A 154 -2.90 -15.67 6.74
N GLY A 155 -3.96 -16.05 6.00
CA GLY A 155 -5.02 -15.08 5.76
C GLY A 155 -6.30 -15.60 5.15
N TRP A 156 -7.29 -14.71 5.25
CA TRP A 156 -8.64 -14.87 4.69
C TRP A 156 -8.81 -13.96 3.49
N TYR A 157 -9.28 -14.53 2.38
CA TYR A 157 -9.36 -13.85 1.09
C TYR A 157 -10.71 -14.10 0.42
N ILE A 158 -11.20 -13.09 -0.30
CA ILE A 158 -12.38 -13.21 -1.17
C ILE A 158 -11.98 -13.05 -2.63
N ASP A 159 -12.93 -13.30 -3.53
CA ASP A 159 -12.71 -13.10 -4.96
C ASP A 159 -12.40 -11.64 -5.27
N GLU A 160 -11.48 -11.41 -6.21
CA GLU A 160 -11.09 -10.07 -6.63
C GLU A 160 -12.21 -9.30 -7.35
N SER A 161 -13.28 -9.97 -7.76
CA SER A 161 -14.40 -9.35 -8.50
C SER A 161 -15.09 -8.24 -7.74
N VAL A 162 -15.00 -8.21 -6.40
CA VAL A 162 -15.47 -7.10 -5.56
C VAL A 162 -14.71 -5.79 -5.84
N MET A 163 -13.49 -5.88 -6.40
CA MET A 163 -12.68 -4.72 -6.73
C MET A 163 -12.91 -4.26 -8.16
N PRO A 164 -12.87 -2.93 -8.42
CA PRO A 164 -12.84 -2.42 -9.78
C PRO A 164 -11.69 -3.05 -10.57
N GLU A 165 -11.92 -3.32 -11.87
CA GLU A 165 -10.96 -4.03 -12.73
C GLU A 165 -9.54 -3.44 -12.69
N TRP A 166 -9.43 -2.12 -12.67
CA TRP A 166 -8.14 -1.45 -12.63
C TRP A 166 -7.37 -1.64 -11.32
N ARG A 167 -8.06 -2.04 -10.23
CA ARG A 167 -7.46 -2.33 -8.92
C ARG A 167 -7.04 -3.79 -8.80
N ARG A 168 -7.58 -4.67 -9.65
CA ARG A 168 -7.23 -6.08 -9.63
C ARG A 168 -5.79 -6.27 -10.09
N PRO A 169 -5.01 -7.13 -9.43
CA PRO A 169 -3.69 -7.46 -9.90
C PRO A 169 -3.75 -7.97 -11.34
N LYS A 170 -2.93 -7.41 -12.21
CA LYS A 170 -2.81 -7.99 -13.56
C LYS A 170 -2.22 -9.38 -13.41
N LYS A 171 -2.96 -10.41 -13.83
CA LYS A 171 -2.45 -11.78 -13.88
C LYS A 171 -1.24 -11.81 -14.82
N SER A 172 -0.07 -11.68 -14.26
CA SER A 172 1.17 -11.82 -15.01
C SER A 172 1.52 -13.31 -15.07
N ASN A 173 1.19 -13.94 -16.19
CA ASN A 173 1.66 -15.28 -16.51
C ASN A 173 3.13 -15.29 -16.96
N SER A 174 3.81 -14.16 -16.89
CA SER A 174 5.18 -14.01 -17.33
C SER A 174 6.11 -13.91 -16.13
N SER A 175 7.15 -14.72 -16.11
CA SER A 175 8.43 -14.42 -15.49
C SER A 175 8.84 -13.03 -15.98
N GLY A 176 8.45 -11.99 -15.29
CA GLY A 176 8.65 -10.61 -15.67
C GLY A 176 9.56 -9.95 -14.67
N VAL A 177 10.58 -9.26 -15.16
CA VAL A 177 11.42 -8.39 -14.34
C VAL A 177 10.54 -7.31 -13.73
N VAL A 178 10.07 -7.52 -12.50
CA VAL A 178 9.39 -6.49 -11.72
C VAL A 178 10.48 -5.63 -11.11
N VAL A 179 10.62 -4.41 -11.59
CA VAL A 179 11.49 -3.41 -10.95
C VAL A 179 10.78 -2.93 -9.70
N ALA A 180 10.97 -3.63 -8.59
CA ALA A 180 10.59 -3.11 -7.28
C ALA A 180 11.77 -2.32 -6.74
N THR A 181 11.59 -1.01 -6.58
CA THR A 181 12.52 -0.18 -5.83
C THR A 181 12.36 -0.53 -4.35
N LEU A 182 12.95 -1.64 -3.94
CA LEU A 182 13.16 -1.91 -2.53
C LEU A 182 14.28 -0.97 -2.09
N VAL A 183 13.94 0.00 -1.25
CA VAL A 183 14.94 0.78 -0.54
C VAL A 183 15.77 -0.21 0.28
N ALA A 184 16.96 -0.54 -0.24
CA ALA A 184 17.87 -1.43 0.43
C ALA A 184 18.36 -0.73 1.70
N PHE A 185 17.84 -1.14 2.85
CA PHE A 185 18.47 -0.83 4.13
C PHE A 185 19.76 -1.67 4.21
N GLY A 186 20.86 -1.13 3.78
CA GLY A 186 22.15 -1.77 3.96
C GLY A 186 23.18 -1.37 2.92
N GLU A 187 24.39 -1.17 3.40
CA GLU A 187 25.67 -0.92 2.75
C GLU A 187 25.68 -0.01 1.50
N ASN A 188 26.55 0.97 1.51
CA ASN A 188 26.79 2.00 0.45
C ASN A 188 27.04 1.44 -0.98
N LYS A 189 27.12 0.12 -1.15
CA LYS A 189 27.38 -0.54 -2.44
C LYS A 189 26.20 -0.59 -3.40
N CYS A 190 24.98 -0.36 -2.89
CA CYS A 190 23.73 -0.46 -3.64
C CYS A 190 23.02 0.87 -3.86
N GLN A 191 23.72 1.97 -3.63
CA GLN A 191 23.17 3.29 -3.89
C GLN A 191 22.87 3.41 -5.40
N ASP A 192 21.63 3.73 -5.73
CA ASP A 192 21.12 3.86 -7.11
C ASP A 192 21.12 2.59 -7.97
N LYS A 193 21.29 1.40 -7.38
CA LYS A 193 21.15 0.11 -8.08
C LYS A 193 19.86 -0.59 -7.67
N VAL A 194 19.29 -1.37 -8.60
CA VAL A 194 18.12 -2.24 -8.36
C VAL A 194 18.46 -3.68 -8.75
N ASP A 195 17.88 -4.64 -8.04
CA ASP A 195 18.05 -6.04 -8.41
C ASP A 195 17.19 -6.40 -9.62
N ARG A 196 17.68 -7.30 -10.45
CA ARG A 196 16.82 -8.06 -11.35
C ARG A 196 16.03 -9.05 -10.50
N ILE A 197 14.71 -9.12 -10.70
CA ILE A 197 13.84 -9.98 -9.93
C ILE A 197 13.32 -11.10 -10.83
N ASP A 198 13.49 -12.34 -10.38
CA ASP A 198 12.91 -13.52 -11.01
C ASP A 198 11.85 -14.10 -10.07
N VAL A 199 10.58 -14.18 -10.53
CA VAL A 199 9.44 -14.57 -9.70
C VAL A 199 8.84 -15.87 -10.18
N HIS A 200 8.85 -16.86 -9.30
CA HIS A 200 8.20 -18.15 -9.48
C HIS A 200 6.96 -18.24 -8.59
N ARG A 201 5.79 -18.52 -9.18
CA ARG A 201 4.54 -18.64 -8.46
C ARG A 201 3.93 -20.01 -8.66
N GLU A 202 3.51 -20.63 -7.57
CA GLU A 202 2.84 -21.93 -7.55
C GLU A 202 1.63 -21.89 -6.63
N GLY A 203 0.66 -22.78 -6.90
CA GLY A 203 -0.55 -22.93 -6.08
C GLY A 203 -1.68 -22.03 -6.54
N VAL A 204 -2.50 -21.60 -5.58
CA VAL A 204 -3.74 -20.85 -5.86
C VAL A 204 -3.49 -19.34 -5.89
N ASP A 205 -4.33 -18.65 -6.66
CA ASP A 205 -4.43 -17.18 -6.58
C ASP A 205 -5.20 -16.81 -5.31
N PRO A 206 -4.61 -16.03 -4.38
CA PRO A 206 -5.28 -15.72 -3.13
C PRO A 206 -6.55 -14.87 -3.29
N GLY A 207 -6.53 -13.91 -4.20
CA GLY A 207 -7.60 -12.93 -4.32
C GLY A 207 -7.40 -11.70 -3.42
N PHE A 208 -8.52 -11.04 -3.06
CA PHE A 208 -8.48 -9.84 -2.22
C PHE A 208 -8.41 -10.20 -0.72
N PRO A 209 -7.40 -9.70 0.02
CA PRO A 209 -7.22 -10.03 1.43
C PRO A 209 -8.21 -9.27 2.32
N LEU A 210 -8.93 -10.00 3.17
CA LEU A 210 -9.76 -9.43 4.23
C LEU A 210 -9.03 -9.36 5.57
N LYS A 211 -8.23 -10.39 5.87
CA LYS A 211 -7.43 -10.44 7.08
C LYS A 211 -6.17 -11.24 6.79
N ILE A 212 -5.02 -10.66 7.05
CA ILE A 212 -3.74 -11.33 6.86
C ILE A 212 -2.82 -11.07 8.05
N THR A 213 -2.00 -12.06 8.35
CA THR A 213 -0.85 -11.92 9.25
C THR A 213 0.37 -12.45 8.51
N THR A 214 1.39 -11.64 8.39
CA THR A 214 2.65 -12.03 7.76
C THR A 214 3.76 -12.03 8.81
N THR A 215 4.48 -13.13 8.88
CA THR A 215 5.72 -13.25 9.63
C THR A 215 6.87 -13.42 8.66
N MET A 216 7.85 -12.53 8.74
CA MET A 216 9.06 -12.56 7.92
C MET A 216 10.27 -12.85 8.81
N THR A 217 11.13 -13.73 8.34
CA THR A 217 12.42 -14.02 8.94
C THR A 217 13.53 -13.64 7.99
N SER A 218 14.56 -12.98 8.48
CA SER A 218 15.75 -12.65 7.71
C SER A 218 17.01 -12.80 8.54
N GLU A 219 18.10 -13.16 7.89
CA GLU A 219 19.42 -13.20 8.52
C GLU A 219 20.08 -11.83 8.39
N VAL A 220 20.53 -11.30 9.49
CA VAL A 220 21.31 -10.04 9.52
C VAL A 220 22.64 -10.30 10.23
N PRO A 221 23.74 -9.68 9.78
CA PRO A 221 24.99 -9.74 10.51
C PRO A 221 24.84 -8.97 11.83
N ASP A 222 25.36 -9.54 12.91
CA ASP A 222 25.57 -8.83 14.17
C ASP A 222 26.86 -7.97 14.10
N PRO A 223 27.15 -7.13 15.11
CA PRO A 223 28.35 -6.31 15.13
C PRO A 223 29.67 -7.13 15.11
N GLU A 224 29.65 -8.38 15.54
CA GLU A 224 30.77 -9.32 15.54
C GLU A 224 30.90 -10.05 14.21
N GLY A 225 29.97 -9.85 13.25
CA GLY A 225 29.96 -10.48 11.92
C GLY A 225 29.31 -11.87 11.90
N ASN A 226 28.74 -12.36 13.01
CA ASN A 226 27.94 -13.58 13.03
C ASN A 226 26.55 -13.27 12.41
N ARG A 227 25.88 -14.31 11.95
CA ARG A 227 24.50 -14.20 11.43
C ARG A 227 23.51 -14.45 12.56
N ARG A 228 22.58 -13.52 12.75
CA ARG A 228 21.42 -13.72 13.61
C ARG A 228 20.14 -13.64 12.80
N THR A 229 19.19 -14.49 13.13
CA THR A 229 17.84 -14.45 12.56
C THR A 229 17.00 -13.40 13.30
N ILE A 230 16.41 -12.47 12.55
CA ILE A 230 15.38 -11.56 13.06
C ILE A 230 14.04 -11.96 12.47
N ALA A 231 13.00 -11.94 13.32
CA ALA A 231 11.62 -12.11 12.89
C ALA A 231 10.86 -10.82 13.09
N SER A 232 10.01 -10.48 12.12
CA SER A 232 9.05 -9.38 12.21
C SER A 232 7.68 -9.86 11.80
N THR A 233 6.65 -9.36 12.48
CA THR A 233 5.26 -9.72 12.20
C THR A 233 4.46 -8.45 11.97
N TRP A 234 3.63 -8.47 10.94
CA TRP A 234 2.65 -7.41 10.68
C TRP A 234 1.33 -8.01 10.23
N GLY A 235 0.26 -7.25 10.39
CA GLY A 235 -1.08 -7.68 10.02
C GLY A 235 -1.85 -6.58 9.30
N SER A 236 -2.84 -7.00 8.53
CA SER A 236 -3.84 -6.14 7.92
C SER A 236 -5.21 -6.80 8.05
N GLU A 237 -6.21 -6.01 8.42
CA GLU A 237 -7.58 -6.48 8.60
C GLU A 237 -8.56 -5.45 8.03
N VAL A 238 -9.45 -5.91 7.17
CA VAL A 238 -10.59 -5.12 6.69
C VAL A 238 -11.60 -5.05 7.83
N MET A 239 -11.93 -3.82 8.24
CA MET A 239 -12.87 -3.53 9.31
C MET A 239 -14.28 -3.27 8.76
N GLU A 240 -14.37 -2.82 7.51
CA GLU A 240 -15.61 -2.52 6.80
C GLU A 240 -15.41 -2.75 5.31
N LEU A 241 -16.37 -3.41 4.68
CA LEU A 241 -16.48 -3.58 3.23
C LEU A 241 -17.92 -3.35 2.83
N GLN A 242 -18.19 -2.32 2.04
CA GLN A 242 -19.53 -1.97 1.57
C GLN A 242 -19.51 -1.74 0.07
N GLU A 243 -20.39 -2.41 -0.64
CA GLU A 243 -20.64 -2.18 -2.07
C GLU A 243 -21.91 -1.36 -2.24
N GLY A 244 -21.91 -0.41 -3.17
CA GLY A 244 -23.10 0.39 -3.44
C GLY A 244 -22.79 1.79 -3.98
N PRO A 245 -23.80 2.68 -3.99
CA PRO A 245 -23.64 4.05 -4.47
C PRO A 245 -22.75 4.86 -3.52
N LEU A 246 -21.77 5.57 -4.09
CA LEU A 246 -20.90 6.49 -3.37
C LEU A 246 -21.27 7.94 -3.72
N ASP A 247 -21.10 8.85 -2.76
CA ASP A 247 -21.31 10.28 -2.97
C ASP A 247 -20.24 10.83 -3.96
N PRO A 248 -20.63 11.43 -5.09
CA PRO A 248 -19.69 12.05 -6.01
C PRO A 248 -18.74 13.07 -5.38
N ALA A 249 -19.21 13.79 -4.37
CA ALA A 249 -18.43 14.81 -3.66
C ALA A 249 -17.18 14.22 -2.98
N LEU A 250 -17.16 12.93 -2.68
CA LEU A 250 -15.98 12.24 -2.14
C LEU A 250 -14.76 12.35 -3.08
N PHE A 251 -14.99 12.46 -4.39
CA PHE A 251 -13.93 12.44 -5.40
C PHE A 251 -13.57 13.83 -5.92
N GLU A 252 -14.01 14.87 -5.23
CA GLU A 252 -13.70 16.27 -5.53
C GLU A 252 -12.93 16.90 -4.37
N VAL A 253 -12.09 17.88 -4.69
CA VAL A 253 -11.43 18.70 -3.65
C VAL A 253 -12.49 19.61 -3.02
N PRO A 254 -12.67 19.59 -1.69
CA PRO A 254 -13.67 20.45 -1.06
C PRO A 254 -13.39 21.94 -1.31
N GLY A 255 -14.46 22.74 -1.51
CA GLY A 255 -14.34 24.13 -1.91
C GLY A 255 -13.66 25.07 -0.88
N ASN A 256 -13.50 24.61 0.37
CA ASN A 256 -12.78 25.34 1.42
C ASN A 256 -11.29 25.00 1.50
N PHE A 257 -10.77 24.17 0.56
CA PHE A 257 -9.33 23.85 0.48
C PHE A 257 -8.62 24.83 -0.45
N HIS A 258 -7.39 25.15 -0.14
CA HIS A 258 -6.55 25.98 -0.97
C HIS A 258 -5.32 25.21 -1.48
N ARG A 259 -4.93 25.50 -2.70
CA ARG A 259 -3.76 24.88 -3.33
C ARG A 259 -2.48 25.49 -2.77
N VAL A 260 -1.52 24.63 -2.47
CA VAL A 260 -0.17 24.99 -2.02
C VAL A 260 0.87 24.21 -2.84
N ASP A 261 2.13 24.65 -2.80
CA ASP A 261 3.24 23.92 -3.43
C ASP A 261 3.75 22.78 -2.55
N VAL A 262 3.66 22.93 -1.23
CA VAL A 262 4.08 21.94 -0.23
C VAL A 262 3.06 21.93 0.89
N LEU A 263 2.55 20.75 1.25
CA LEU A 263 1.62 20.58 2.37
C LEU A 263 2.33 20.82 3.70
N LYS A 264 1.68 21.56 4.59
CA LYS A 264 2.22 21.92 5.91
C LYS A 264 2.59 20.70 6.77
N ASN A 265 1.76 19.67 6.75
CA ASN A 265 1.95 18.46 7.54
C ASN A 265 2.45 17.27 6.71
N TRP A 266 2.84 17.53 5.43
CA TRP A 266 3.48 16.48 4.65
C TRP A 266 4.81 16.14 5.33
N TYR A 267 4.89 14.88 5.79
CA TYR A 267 6.18 14.34 6.20
C TYR A 267 7.09 14.29 4.98
N THR A 268 7.76 15.39 4.73
CA THR A 268 8.97 15.33 3.93
C THR A 268 9.95 14.56 4.79
N PRO A 269 10.40 13.36 4.41
CA PRO A 269 11.51 12.73 5.10
C PRO A 269 12.59 13.81 5.10
N ALA A 270 12.96 14.28 6.29
CA ALA A 270 14.05 15.26 6.41
C ALA A 270 15.15 14.72 5.51
N ALA A 271 15.69 15.58 4.62
CA ALA A 271 16.77 15.22 3.73
C ALA A 271 17.71 14.34 4.53
N PRO A 272 18.12 13.16 4.04
CA PRO A 272 18.67 12.10 4.86
C PRO A 272 19.67 12.71 5.82
N ARG A 273 19.25 12.90 7.08
CA ARG A 273 20.19 13.20 8.15
C ARG A 273 21.18 12.09 7.96
N ARG A 274 22.47 12.44 7.80
CA ARG A 274 23.55 11.46 7.91
C ARG A 274 23.09 10.50 8.97
N GLN A 275 22.71 9.29 8.54
CA GLN A 275 22.26 8.29 9.52
C GLN A 275 23.41 8.20 10.50
N PRO A 276 23.17 8.45 11.80
CA PRO A 276 24.21 8.22 12.78
C PRO A 276 24.73 6.81 12.50
N SER A 277 26.02 6.62 12.50
CA SER A 277 26.61 5.30 12.34
C SER A 277 25.83 4.35 13.26
N GLY A 278 25.62 3.09 12.89
CA GLY A 278 24.79 2.18 13.69
C GLY A 278 25.16 2.21 15.18
N TRP A 279 26.43 2.60 15.48
CA TRP A 279 26.96 2.79 16.82
C TRP A 279 26.47 4.08 17.51
N GLU A 280 26.33 5.21 16.79
CA GLU A 280 25.79 6.46 17.34
C GLU A 280 24.31 6.32 17.66
N TRP A 281 23.53 5.65 16.79
CA TRP A 281 22.12 5.32 17.04
C TRP A 281 21.96 4.42 18.27
N PHE A 282 22.83 3.40 18.40
CA PHE A 282 22.81 2.45 19.53
C PHE A 282 23.15 3.15 20.84
N ARG A 283 24.13 4.06 20.84
CA ARG A 283 24.51 4.86 22.01
C ARG A 283 23.38 5.80 22.44
N GLU A 284 22.74 6.48 21.49
CA GLU A 284 21.61 7.38 21.76
C GLU A 284 20.42 6.62 22.37
N LYS A 285 20.16 5.39 21.88
CA LYS A 285 19.13 4.50 22.43
C LYS A 285 19.48 3.95 23.82
N LEU A 286 20.73 3.67 24.09
CA LEU A 286 21.17 3.27 25.42
C LEU A 286 21.04 4.42 26.44
N GLU A 287 21.39 5.64 26.07
CA GLU A 287 21.22 6.81 26.93
C GLU A 287 19.74 7.13 27.23
N GLU A 288 18.83 6.80 26.30
CA GLU A 288 17.37 6.93 26.49
C GLU A 288 16.80 5.87 27.44
N ILE A 289 17.38 4.65 27.48
CA ILE A 289 16.95 3.55 28.33
C ILE A 289 17.47 3.70 29.78
N PHE A 290 18.59 4.39 29.97
CA PHE A 290 19.22 4.58 31.29
C PHE A 290 18.95 5.96 31.94
N ARG A 291 18.05 6.76 31.36
CA ARG A 291 17.41 7.94 31.97
C ARG A 291 16.04 7.61 32.54
#